data_9c0e2d6d208c428a7a18b925efaa52d8
#
_entry.id   9c0e2d6d208c428a7a18b925efaa52d8
#
_cell.length_a   1.000
_cell.length_b   1.000
_cell.length_c   1.000
_cell.angle_alpha   90.00
_cell.angle_beta   90.00
_cell.angle_gamma   90.00
#
_symmetry.space_group_name_H-M   'P 1'
#
loop_
_entity.id
_entity.type
_entity.pdbx_description
1 polymer ?
#
loop_
_entity_poly.entity_id
_entity_poly.type
_entity_poly.pdbx_seq_one_letter_code
_entity_poly.pdbx_strand_id
1 'polypeptide(L)'
;MKIHGLLLAAAFLPVALAAQEDRYAQITNPKLTSINKEPPRSTFTSYTNEADAVVNDRKNGTFRISLNGKWKFNYVENFADRPTDFMDIHADVSKWPDINVPGNWELQGFGTPVYVNQSYEFCSPGYAPYWDKPNPPYVPKEWNPTGTYRRTFTLPADWDNKEIFLSADGVRGAAFYYLNGKFAGMSKDSKTPARFNVTSLARRGENVIAIQVHRFSDGNYLECQDFW
;
A
#
# COMPACT_ATOMS: atom_id res chain seq x y z
N MET A 1 -45.59 43.70 0.36
CA MET A 1 -44.14 43.73 0.51
C MET A 1 -43.71 42.27 0.67
N LYS A 2 -43.23 41.63 -0.43
CA LYS A 2 -42.81 40.19 -0.46
C LYS A 2 -41.30 40.12 -0.32
N ILE A 3 -40.83 39.58 0.76
CA ILE A 3 -39.42 39.34 1.02
C ILE A 3 -39.05 38.00 0.38
N HIS A 4 -38.23 38.05 -0.67
CA HIS A 4 -37.67 36.88 -1.32
C HIS A 4 -36.42 36.47 -0.53
N GLY A 5 -36.51 35.38 0.20
CA GLY A 5 -35.37 34.77 0.82
C GLY A 5 -34.48 34.05 -0.21
N LEU A 6 -33.29 34.58 -0.41
CA LEU A 6 -32.25 33.99 -1.26
C LEU A 6 -31.57 32.83 -0.45
N LEU A 7 -31.89 31.59 -0.79
CA LEU A 7 -31.17 30.42 -0.27
C LEU A 7 -29.82 30.36 -0.99
N LEU A 8 -28.76 30.74 -0.28
CA LEU A 8 -27.39 30.39 -0.69
C LEU A 8 -27.17 28.89 -0.44
N ALA A 9 -27.25 28.09 -1.48
CA ALA A 9 -26.73 26.73 -1.46
C ALA A 9 -25.20 26.80 -1.49
N ALA A 10 -24.56 26.67 -0.35
CA ALA A 10 -23.11 26.46 -0.27
C ALA A 10 -22.79 25.10 -0.88
N ALA A 11 -22.24 25.10 -2.06
CA ALA A 11 -21.67 23.91 -2.68
C ALA A 11 -20.46 23.46 -1.86
N PHE A 12 -20.64 22.51 -0.97
CA PHE A 12 -19.56 21.72 -0.42
C PHE A 12 -19.01 20.84 -1.56
N LEU A 13 -18.07 21.35 -2.34
CA LEU A 13 -17.21 20.52 -3.17
C LEU A 13 -16.39 19.66 -2.24
N PRO A 14 -16.41 18.33 -2.39
CA PRO A 14 -15.67 17.48 -1.48
C PRO A 14 -14.17 17.72 -1.70
N VAL A 15 -13.52 18.24 -0.68
CA VAL A 15 -12.05 18.35 -0.55
C VAL A 15 -11.36 16.97 -0.71
N ALA A 16 -12.14 15.87 -0.66
CA ALA A 16 -11.68 14.53 -0.92
C ALA A 16 -11.19 14.26 -2.36
N LEU A 17 -11.64 15.02 -3.37
CA LEU A 17 -11.15 14.83 -4.74
C LEU A 17 -9.74 15.42 -4.95
N ALA A 18 -9.37 16.44 -4.19
CA ALA A 18 -8.02 17.03 -4.27
C ALA A 18 -6.93 16.16 -3.62
N ALA A 19 -7.30 15.27 -2.72
CA ALA A 19 -6.36 14.37 -2.03
C ALA A 19 -6.12 13.03 -2.77
N GLN A 20 -6.83 12.78 -3.83
CA GLN A 20 -6.49 11.73 -4.80
C GLN A 20 -5.47 12.29 -5.80
N GLU A 21 -4.59 13.14 -5.27
CA GLU A 21 -3.45 13.70 -5.97
C GLU A 21 -2.82 12.66 -6.85
N ASP A 22 -2.48 13.07 -8.03
CA ASP A 22 -1.89 12.31 -9.10
C ASP A 22 -0.85 11.30 -8.57
N ARG A 23 -1.35 10.12 -8.18
CA ARG A 23 -0.49 9.02 -7.69
C ARG A 23 0.56 8.65 -8.71
N TYR A 24 0.25 8.87 -9.99
CA TYR A 24 1.22 8.66 -11.02
C TYR A 24 2.39 9.65 -10.88
N ALA A 25 2.11 10.92 -10.60
CA ALA A 25 3.16 11.89 -10.31
C ALA A 25 3.97 11.50 -9.06
N GLN A 26 3.32 10.92 -8.04
CA GLN A 26 4.04 10.44 -6.84
C GLN A 26 4.95 9.25 -7.13
N ILE A 27 4.48 8.25 -7.89
CA ILE A 27 5.27 7.07 -8.22
C ILE A 27 6.36 7.32 -9.27
N THR A 28 6.32 8.45 -9.96
CA THR A 28 7.32 8.85 -10.96
C THR A 28 8.16 10.07 -10.53
N ASN A 29 8.12 10.43 -9.25
CA ASN A 29 8.92 11.54 -8.72
C ASN A 29 10.17 11.03 -7.99
N PRO A 30 11.37 11.09 -8.58
CA PRO A 30 12.58 10.54 -7.98
C PRO A 30 13.03 11.25 -6.70
N LYS A 31 12.46 12.42 -6.39
CA LYS A 31 12.71 13.13 -5.12
C LYS A 31 11.81 12.65 -3.99
N LEU A 32 10.82 11.80 -4.28
CA LEU A 32 9.84 11.31 -3.32
C LEU A 32 9.96 9.79 -3.20
N THR A 33 10.68 9.31 -2.20
CA THR A 33 10.83 7.87 -1.93
C THR A 33 9.78 7.34 -0.97
N SER A 34 9.26 8.20 -0.09
CA SER A 34 8.23 7.83 0.89
C SER A 34 7.47 9.05 1.41
N ILE A 35 6.30 8.81 1.99
CA ILE A 35 5.49 9.80 2.72
C ILE A 35 5.14 9.19 4.07
N ASN A 36 5.35 9.91 5.17
CA ASN A 36 5.07 9.48 6.55
C ASN A 36 5.77 8.17 6.97
N LYS A 37 6.76 7.71 6.24
CA LYS A 37 7.55 6.52 6.60
C LYS A 37 8.49 6.89 7.75
N GLU A 38 8.46 6.08 8.80
CA GLU A 38 9.41 6.19 9.91
C GLU A 38 10.85 5.97 9.44
N PRO A 39 11.82 6.60 10.07
CA PRO A 39 13.22 6.33 9.81
C PRO A 39 13.57 4.83 9.95
N PRO A 40 14.49 4.30 9.14
CA PRO A 40 14.92 2.92 9.25
C PRO A 40 15.54 2.66 10.63
N ARG A 41 15.26 1.47 11.18
CA ARG A 41 15.79 1.04 12.47
C ARG A 41 16.12 -0.44 12.44
N SER A 42 16.94 -0.86 13.39
CA SER A 42 17.19 -2.28 13.63
C SER A 42 15.91 -3.01 14.00
N THR A 43 15.78 -4.26 13.54
CA THR A 43 14.65 -5.13 13.90
C THR A 43 14.81 -5.57 15.35
N PHE A 44 13.78 -5.41 16.15
CA PHE A 44 13.69 -5.97 17.49
C PHE A 44 12.26 -6.41 17.80
N THR A 45 12.12 -7.25 18.80
CA THR A 45 10.82 -7.69 19.34
C THR A 45 10.83 -7.41 20.84
N SER A 46 9.76 -6.81 21.33
CA SER A 46 9.58 -6.55 22.76
C SER A 46 8.84 -7.71 23.44
N TYR A 47 9.22 -7.99 24.69
CA TYR A 47 8.60 -8.99 25.51
C TYR A 47 8.31 -8.40 26.90
N THR A 48 7.33 -8.96 27.61
CA THR A 48 6.95 -8.49 28.94
C THR A 48 7.82 -9.07 30.05
N ASN A 49 8.57 -10.13 29.77
CA ASN A 49 9.44 -10.79 30.73
C ASN A 49 10.70 -11.34 30.04
N GLU A 50 11.72 -11.62 30.86
CA GLU A 50 13.00 -12.12 30.41
C GLU A 50 12.94 -13.55 29.83
N ALA A 51 12.10 -14.42 30.38
CA ALA A 51 11.99 -15.80 29.92
C ALA A 51 11.50 -15.84 28.44
N ASP A 52 10.49 -15.06 28.10
CA ASP A 52 10.01 -14.96 26.72
C ASP A 52 11.05 -14.30 25.79
N ALA A 53 11.80 -13.34 26.31
CA ALA A 53 12.87 -12.68 25.55
C ALA A 53 14.02 -13.64 25.22
N VAL A 54 14.37 -14.53 26.16
CA VAL A 54 15.40 -15.57 25.96
C VAL A 54 14.95 -16.58 24.90
N VAL A 55 13.69 -17.00 24.92
CA VAL A 55 13.11 -17.89 23.89
C VAL A 55 13.11 -17.22 22.51
N ASN A 56 12.96 -15.88 22.49
CA ASN A 56 12.98 -15.04 21.28
C ASN A 56 12.01 -15.52 20.17
N ASP A 57 10.87 -16.06 20.54
CA ASP A 57 9.83 -16.38 19.56
C ASP A 57 9.12 -15.08 19.13
N ARG A 58 9.53 -14.55 18.00
CA ARG A 58 8.98 -13.32 17.44
C ARG A 58 7.48 -13.38 17.14
N LYS A 59 6.89 -14.56 16.98
CA LYS A 59 5.46 -14.72 16.75
C LYS A 59 4.67 -14.38 18.00
N ASN A 60 5.25 -14.64 19.17
CA ASN A 60 4.66 -14.41 20.48
C ASN A 60 5.18 -13.12 21.15
N GLY A 61 5.83 -12.25 20.39
CA GLY A 61 6.24 -10.93 20.88
C GLY A 61 5.04 -10.14 21.43
N THR A 62 5.24 -9.53 22.59
CA THR A 62 4.21 -8.70 23.22
C THR A 62 3.92 -7.46 22.37
N PHE A 63 2.67 -7.04 22.36
CA PHE A 63 2.21 -5.87 21.60
C PHE A 63 2.45 -5.98 20.09
N ARG A 64 2.26 -7.16 19.54
CA ARG A 64 2.34 -7.41 18.10
C ARG A 64 1.11 -8.18 17.63
N ILE A 65 0.51 -7.72 16.52
CA ILE A 65 -0.53 -8.43 15.79
C ILE A 65 -0.01 -8.73 14.40
N SER A 66 -0.09 -9.99 14.00
CA SER A 66 0.21 -10.38 12.63
C SER A 66 -1.00 -10.15 11.74
N LEU A 67 -0.81 -9.38 10.68
CA LEU A 67 -1.79 -9.20 9.61
C LEU A 67 -1.55 -10.18 8.44
N ASN A 68 -0.67 -11.16 8.61
CA ASN A 68 -0.48 -12.24 7.66
C ASN A 68 -1.73 -13.11 7.54
N GLY A 69 -1.94 -13.74 6.39
CA GLY A 69 -3.07 -14.62 6.11
C GLY A 69 -3.92 -14.09 4.96
N LYS A 70 -5.21 -14.36 4.99
CA LYS A 70 -6.13 -14.00 3.89
C LYS A 70 -6.52 -12.54 3.91
N TRP A 71 -6.49 -11.92 2.72
CA TRP A 71 -6.94 -10.56 2.45
C TRP A 71 -7.89 -10.58 1.26
N LYS A 72 -8.83 -9.66 1.21
CA LYS A 72 -9.56 -9.33 -0.01
C LYS A 72 -8.63 -8.62 -0.98
N PHE A 73 -8.69 -9.00 -2.26
CA PHE A 73 -7.74 -8.56 -3.26
C PHE A 73 -8.42 -8.21 -4.59
N ASN A 74 -8.05 -7.09 -5.16
CA ASN A 74 -8.43 -6.70 -6.52
C ASN A 74 -7.15 -6.49 -7.33
N TYR A 75 -7.10 -7.10 -8.50
CA TYR A 75 -5.98 -6.99 -9.43
C TYR A 75 -6.45 -6.37 -10.74
N VAL A 76 -5.70 -5.40 -11.23
CA VAL A 76 -5.88 -4.82 -12.56
C VAL A 76 -4.52 -4.66 -13.23
N GLU A 77 -4.49 -4.76 -14.56
CA GLU A 77 -3.26 -4.62 -15.34
C GLU A 77 -2.92 -3.16 -15.63
N ASN A 78 -3.94 -2.33 -15.84
CA ASN A 78 -3.74 -0.92 -16.16
C ASN A 78 -3.88 -0.06 -14.93
N PHE A 79 -3.03 0.94 -14.82
CA PHE A 79 -3.10 1.92 -13.74
C PHE A 79 -4.46 2.65 -13.67
N ALA A 80 -5.08 2.90 -14.81
CA ALA A 80 -6.35 3.63 -14.89
C ALA A 80 -7.53 2.83 -14.29
N ASP A 81 -7.49 1.50 -14.36
CA ASP A 81 -8.60 0.63 -13.97
C ASP A 81 -8.61 0.31 -12.46
N ARG A 82 -7.64 0.84 -11.71
CA ARG A 82 -7.54 0.58 -10.26
C ARG A 82 -8.75 1.13 -9.51
N PRO A 83 -9.22 0.44 -8.46
CA PRO A 83 -10.22 1.00 -7.56
C PRO A 83 -9.73 2.32 -6.96
N THR A 84 -10.60 3.33 -6.91
CA THR A 84 -10.27 4.65 -6.40
C THR A 84 -10.91 4.97 -5.05
N ASP A 85 -11.88 4.17 -4.65
CA ASP A 85 -12.66 4.25 -3.41
C ASP A 85 -12.33 3.14 -2.41
N PHE A 86 -11.34 2.30 -2.72
CA PHE A 86 -10.97 1.11 -1.94
C PHE A 86 -10.65 1.37 -0.47
N MET A 87 -10.27 2.60 -0.13
CA MET A 87 -9.97 2.99 1.25
C MET A 87 -11.24 3.29 2.07
N ASP A 88 -12.38 3.54 1.43
CA ASP A 88 -13.63 3.80 2.14
C ASP A 88 -13.98 2.61 3.03
N ILE A 89 -14.26 2.88 4.32
CA ILE A 89 -14.60 1.85 5.29
C ILE A 89 -15.88 1.08 4.91
N HIS A 90 -16.75 1.69 4.12
CA HIS A 90 -18.01 1.13 3.66
C HIS A 90 -17.93 0.51 2.24
N ALA A 91 -16.76 0.57 1.58
CA ALA A 91 -16.62 -0.03 0.26
C ALA A 91 -16.94 -1.53 0.30
N ASP A 92 -17.84 -1.97 -0.58
CA ASP A 92 -18.18 -3.40 -0.72
C ASP A 92 -17.10 -4.13 -1.50
N VAL A 93 -16.33 -4.92 -0.79
CA VAL A 93 -15.28 -5.79 -1.34
C VAL A 93 -15.65 -7.27 -1.25
N SER A 94 -16.91 -7.60 -1.00
CA SER A 94 -17.38 -8.98 -0.83
C SER A 94 -17.10 -9.86 -2.05
N LYS A 95 -17.16 -9.27 -3.24
CA LYS A 95 -16.89 -9.95 -4.52
C LYS A 95 -15.41 -10.09 -4.87
N TRP A 96 -14.52 -9.44 -4.11
CA TRP A 96 -13.10 -9.58 -4.36
C TRP A 96 -12.63 -10.97 -3.93
N PRO A 97 -11.80 -11.65 -4.75
CA PRO A 97 -11.17 -12.90 -4.35
C PRO A 97 -10.29 -12.71 -3.12
N ASP A 98 -9.93 -13.83 -2.52
CA ASP A 98 -8.96 -13.85 -1.43
C ASP A 98 -7.55 -14.04 -1.99
N ILE A 99 -6.57 -13.41 -1.33
CA ILE A 99 -5.14 -13.62 -1.56
C ILE A 99 -4.45 -13.89 -0.22
N ASN A 100 -3.41 -14.73 -0.22
CA ASN A 100 -2.58 -14.96 0.97
C ASN A 100 -1.45 -13.94 1.04
N VAL A 101 -1.28 -13.33 2.20
CA VAL A 101 -0.18 -12.39 2.52
C VAL A 101 0.64 -12.98 3.67
N PRO A 102 1.97 -13.04 3.58
CA PRO A 102 2.80 -12.65 2.43
C PRO A 102 2.70 -13.63 1.26
N GLY A 103 2.92 -13.13 0.06
CA GLY A 103 2.94 -13.94 -1.15
C GLY A 103 2.94 -13.08 -2.40
N ASN A 104 3.55 -13.61 -3.46
CA ASN A 104 3.51 -12.98 -4.77
C ASN A 104 2.15 -13.25 -5.40
N TRP A 105 1.54 -12.25 -5.98
CA TRP A 105 0.24 -12.38 -6.63
C TRP A 105 0.28 -13.29 -7.85
N GLU A 106 1.40 -13.29 -8.60
CA GLU A 106 1.60 -14.14 -9.78
C GLU A 106 1.55 -15.64 -9.42
N LEU A 107 2.04 -16.02 -8.26
CA LEU A 107 1.98 -17.41 -7.77
C LEU A 107 0.59 -17.80 -7.25
N GLN A 108 -0.33 -16.85 -7.18
CA GLN A 108 -1.70 -17.03 -6.72
C GLN A 108 -2.72 -16.79 -7.83
N GLY A 109 -2.25 -16.76 -9.11
CA GLY A 109 -3.12 -16.69 -10.28
C GLY A 109 -3.46 -15.29 -10.77
N PHE A 110 -2.74 -14.25 -10.30
CA PHE A 110 -2.97 -12.88 -10.72
C PHE A 110 -1.78 -12.34 -11.50
N GLY A 111 -2.03 -11.96 -12.75
CA GLY A 111 -1.01 -11.41 -13.64
C GLY A 111 -0.02 -12.45 -14.16
N THR A 112 1.06 -11.95 -14.74
CA THR A 112 2.09 -12.79 -15.37
C THR A 112 3.43 -12.58 -14.67
N PRO A 113 4.14 -13.66 -14.30
CA PRO A 113 5.52 -13.56 -13.85
C PRO A 113 6.38 -12.98 -14.96
N VAL A 114 7.19 -11.99 -14.63
CA VAL A 114 8.12 -11.36 -15.56
C VAL A 114 9.52 -11.45 -14.98
N TYR A 115 10.44 -11.98 -15.75
CA TYR A 115 11.85 -12.00 -15.45
C TYR A 115 12.66 -11.41 -16.61
N VAL A 116 13.48 -10.43 -16.30
CA VAL A 116 14.41 -9.82 -17.25
C VAL A 116 15.73 -9.50 -16.53
N ASN A 117 16.85 -9.64 -17.23
CA ASN A 117 18.18 -9.40 -16.66
C ASN A 117 18.95 -8.28 -17.37
N GLN A 118 18.52 -7.86 -18.56
CA GLN A 118 19.26 -6.86 -19.36
C GLN A 118 18.44 -5.66 -19.78
N SER A 119 17.14 -5.64 -19.45
CA SER A 119 16.25 -4.52 -19.74
C SER A 119 15.26 -4.33 -18.59
N TYR A 120 14.48 -3.28 -18.67
CA TYR A 120 13.35 -3.12 -17.73
C TYR A 120 12.20 -4.03 -18.15
N GLU A 121 11.42 -4.52 -17.18
CA GLU A 121 10.28 -5.40 -17.44
C GLU A 121 9.34 -4.80 -18.50
N PHE A 122 9.05 -3.50 -18.39
CA PHE A 122 8.19 -2.78 -19.32
C PHE A 122 8.86 -2.36 -20.63
N CYS A 123 10.11 -2.71 -20.84
CA CYS A 123 10.85 -2.53 -22.09
C CYS A 123 11.24 -3.85 -22.74
N SER A 124 10.65 -4.98 -22.29
CA SER A 124 10.98 -6.31 -22.81
C SER A 124 9.92 -6.79 -23.77
N PRO A 125 10.28 -7.09 -25.03
CA PRO A 125 9.36 -7.71 -25.99
C PRO A 125 8.76 -9.01 -25.44
N GLY A 126 7.49 -9.25 -25.72
CA GLY A 126 6.75 -10.43 -25.22
C GLY A 126 5.94 -10.18 -23.96
N TYR A 127 6.14 -9.06 -23.29
CA TYR A 127 5.28 -8.54 -22.24
C TYR A 127 4.58 -7.29 -22.79
N ALA A 128 3.30 -7.33 -22.99
CA ALA A 128 2.56 -6.26 -23.65
C ALA A 128 1.75 -5.43 -22.66
N PRO A 129 1.53 -4.15 -22.95
CA PRO A 129 2.29 -3.32 -23.90
C PRO A 129 3.68 -3.01 -23.36
N TYR A 130 4.63 -2.88 -24.22
CA TYR A 130 6.01 -2.52 -23.81
C TYR A 130 6.48 -1.21 -24.46
N TRP A 131 7.47 -0.59 -23.86
CA TRP A 131 8.14 0.58 -24.42
C TRP A 131 9.42 0.16 -25.17
N ASP A 132 9.63 0.74 -26.34
CA ASP A 132 10.86 0.50 -27.11
C ASP A 132 12.11 0.98 -26.37
N LYS A 133 11.96 2.06 -25.61
CA LYS A 133 13.07 2.69 -24.86
C LYS A 133 12.62 3.12 -23.48
N PRO A 134 13.53 3.03 -22.49
CA PRO A 134 13.30 3.61 -21.17
C PRO A 134 13.07 5.12 -21.26
N ASN A 135 12.19 5.66 -20.42
CA ASN A 135 11.93 7.09 -20.30
C ASN A 135 11.87 7.51 -18.81
N PRO A 136 13.02 7.44 -18.09
CA PRO A 136 13.02 7.79 -16.67
C PRO A 136 12.63 9.28 -16.47
N PRO A 137 11.87 9.59 -15.39
CA PRO A 137 11.44 8.69 -14.32
C PRO A 137 10.09 8.01 -14.58
N TYR A 138 9.55 8.11 -15.78
CA TYR A 138 8.21 7.64 -16.11
C TYR A 138 8.17 6.12 -16.30
N VAL A 139 7.02 5.53 -15.95
CA VAL A 139 6.70 4.12 -16.16
C VAL A 139 5.37 4.00 -16.92
N PRO A 140 5.07 2.87 -17.58
CA PRO A 140 3.81 2.72 -18.29
C PRO A 140 2.58 2.94 -17.40
N LYS A 141 1.51 3.48 -17.97
CA LYS A 141 0.17 3.51 -17.36
C LYS A 141 -0.69 2.37 -17.86
N GLU A 142 -0.55 2.04 -19.13
CA GLU A 142 -1.32 1.03 -19.84
C GLU A 142 -1.00 -0.38 -19.35
N TRP A 143 0.20 -0.58 -18.85
CA TRP A 143 0.63 -1.82 -18.20
C TRP A 143 1.44 -1.50 -16.94
N ASN A 144 0.74 -1.17 -15.89
CA ASN A 144 1.29 -1.03 -14.55
C ASN A 144 0.39 -1.80 -13.58
N PRO A 145 0.60 -3.12 -13.50
CA PRO A 145 -0.22 -3.97 -12.66
C PRO A 145 -0.37 -3.40 -11.26
N THR A 146 -1.61 -3.34 -10.81
CA THR A 146 -1.96 -2.76 -9.53
C THR A 146 -2.76 -3.76 -8.71
N GLY A 147 -2.25 -4.10 -7.53
CA GLY A 147 -2.92 -4.92 -6.55
C GLY A 147 -3.50 -4.06 -5.43
N THR A 148 -4.79 -4.21 -5.16
CA THR A 148 -5.48 -3.52 -4.07
C THR A 148 -5.90 -4.54 -3.03
N TYR A 149 -5.43 -4.36 -1.81
CA TYR A 149 -5.61 -5.26 -0.68
C TYR A 149 -6.50 -4.61 0.36
N ARG A 150 -7.37 -5.42 0.99
CA ARG A 150 -8.21 -4.96 2.07
C ARG A 150 -8.43 -6.05 3.12
N ARG A 151 -8.39 -5.65 4.40
CA ARG A 151 -8.63 -6.53 5.52
C ARG A 151 -9.18 -5.77 6.71
N THR A 152 -10.00 -6.45 7.52
CA THR A 152 -10.36 -6.00 8.86
C THR A 152 -9.50 -6.71 9.90
N PHE A 153 -9.24 -6.04 11.02
CA PHE A 153 -8.56 -6.61 12.18
C PHE A 153 -9.00 -5.89 13.46
N THR A 154 -8.82 -6.54 14.59
CA THR A 154 -9.22 -6.00 15.88
C THR A 154 -7.98 -5.64 16.69
N LEU A 155 -7.93 -4.41 17.20
CA LEU A 155 -6.93 -4.02 18.18
C LEU A 155 -7.34 -4.51 19.57
N PRO A 156 -6.44 -5.11 20.36
CA PRO A 156 -6.69 -5.50 21.73
C PRO A 156 -7.05 -4.29 22.61
N ALA A 157 -7.91 -4.51 23.60
CA ALA A 157 -8.35 -3.45 24.49
C ALA A 157 -7.23 -2.89 25.39
N ASP A 158 -6.20 -3.71 25.66
CA ASP A 158 -5.03 -3.33 26.46
C ASP A 158 -4.00 -2.51 25.70
N TRP A 159 -4.27 -2.17 24.42
CA TRP A 159 -3.40 -1.29 23.62
C TRP A 159 -3.74 0.18 23.75
N ASP A 160 -4.60 0.54 24.69
CA ASP A 160 -4.90 1.94 25.00
C ASP A 160 -3.65 2.70 25.44
N ASN A 161 -3.55 3.95 25.00
CA ASN A 161 -2.44 4.84 25.28
C ASN A 161 -1.07 4.34 24.77
N LYS A 162 -1.05 3.42 23.80
CA LYS A 162 0.17 2.98 23.14
C LYS A 162 0.32 3.66 21.79
N GLU A 163 1.56 3.86 21.38
CA GLU A 163 1.84 4.20 19.98
C GLU A 163 1.66 2.95 19.12
N ILE A 164 0.91 3.12 18.03
CA ILE A 164 0.57 2.03 17.12
C ILE A 164 1.27 2.26 15.79
N PHE A 165 2.05 1.28 15.38
CA PHE A 165 2.76 1.30 14.12
C PHE A 165 2.27 0.20 13.18
N LEU A 166 1.98 0.59 11.95
CA LEU A 166 1.77 -0.34 10.84
C LEU A 166 3.13 -0.65 10.22
N SER A 167 3.47 -1.93 10.07
CA SER A 167 4.72 -2.36 9.45
C SER A 167 4.45 -3.32 8.30
N ALA A 168 5.09 -3.07 7.16
CA ALA A 168 5.18 -3.98 6.03
C ALA A 168 6.67 -4.31 5.80
N ASP A 169 7.04 -5.58 5.94
CA ASP A 169 8.45 -5.99 5.95
C ASP A 169 9.09 -6.01 4.56
N GLY A 170 8.28 -6.05 3.50
CA GLY A 170 8.75 -5.94 2.13
C GLY A 170 7.57 -5.91 1.15
N VAL A 171 7.56 -4.89 0.33
CA VAL A 171 6.60 -4.75 -0.78
C VAL A 171 7.39 -4.37 -2.02
N ARG A 172 7.18 -5.07 -3.13
CA ARG A 172 7.78 -4.69 -4.41
C ARG A 172 6.96 -3.58 -5.06
N GLY A 173 7.64 -2.58 -5.62
CA GLY A 173 7.03 -1.42 -6.27
C GLY A 173 6.61 -0.34 -5.27
N ALA A 174 5.62 0.46 -5.63
CA ALA A 174 5.12 1.56 -4.81
C ALA A 174 3.83 1.17 -4.08
N ALA A 175 3.81 1.34 -2.78
CA ALA A 175 2.66 1.00 -1.94
C ALA A 175 2.09 2.19 -1.19
N PHE A 176 0.77 2.33 -1.21
CA PHE A 176 -0.01 3.36 -0.52
C PHE A 176 -0.85 2.69 0.57
N TYR A 177 -0.72 3.16 1.80
CA TYR A 177 -1.32 2.58 2.99
C TYR A 177 -2.42 3.47 3.55
N TYR A 178 -3.54 2.87 3.92
CA TYR A 178 -4.68 3.54 4.53
C TYR A 178 -5.17 2.75 5.74
N LEU A 179 -5.53 3.46 6.79
CA LEU A 179 -6.19 2.89 7.96
C LEU A 179 -7.48 3.65 8.24
N ASN A 180 -8.58 2.92 8.33
CA ASN A 180 -9.92 3.48 8.59
C ASN A 180 -10.30 4.61 7.63
N GLY A 181 -9.99 4.46 6.34
CA GLY A 181 -10.29 5.43 5.29
C GLY A 181 -9.31 6.59 5.18
N LYS A 182 -8.35 6.71 6.10
CA LYS A 182 -7.38 7.80 6.14
C LYS A 182 -6.01 7.36 5.65
N PHE A 183 -5.35 8.24 4.91
CA PHE A 183 -4.00 7.99 4.40
C PHE A 183 -3.00 7.88 5.55
N ALA A 184 -2.29 6.76 5.61
CA ALA A 184 -1.24 6.49 6.59
C ALA A 184 0.14 6.83 6.04
N GLY A 185 0.41 6.47 4.79
CA GLY A 185 1.70 6.77 4.16
C GLY A 185 1.94 6.02 2.86
N MET A 186 3.11 6.24 2.28
CA MET A 186 3.56 5.63 1.03
C MET A 186 5.04 5.25 1.11
N SER A 187 5.42 4.19 0.43
CA SER A 187 6.81 3.80 0.20
C SER A 187 6.99 3.24 -1.20
N LYS A 188 8.10 3.62 -1.88
CA LYS A 188 8.56 3.06 -3.15
C LYS A 188 9.86 2.28 -3.01
N ASP A 189 10.42 2.24 -1.82
CA ASP A 189 11.65 1.54 -1.49
C ASP A 189 11.33 0.05 -1.40
N SER A 190 11.43 -0.62 -2.55
CA SER A 190 11.05 -2.02 -2.72
C SER A 190 11.84 -2.93 -1.80
N LYS A 191 11.16 -3.96 -1.25
CA LYS A 191 11.78 -5.03 -0.46
C LYS A 191 12.38 -4.60 0.88
N THR A 192 12.39 -3.31 1.21
CA THR A 192 12.79 -2.82 2.52
C THR A 192 11.58 -2.61 3.43
N PRO A 193 11.74 -2.73 4.75
CA PRO A 193 10.64 -2.51 5.68
C PRO A 193 10.12 -1.07 5.61
N ALA A 194 8.81 -0.94 5.52
CA ALA A 194 8.10 0.34 5.65
C ALA A 194 7.28 0.34 6.94
N ARG A 195 7.44 1.38 7.76
CA ARG A 195 6.75 1.54 9.03
C ARG A 195 6.13 2.93 9.11
N PHE A 196 4.90 2.97 9.60
CA PHE A 196 4.11 4.19 9.72
C PHE A 196 3.49 4.31 11.11
N ASN A 197 3.61 5.47 11.75
CA ASN A 197 2.87 5.74 12.98
C ASN A 197 1.41 5.99 12.62
N VAL A 198 0.54 5.09 13.05
CA VAL A 198 -0.90 5.13 12.77
C VAL A 198 -1.73 5.35 14.04
N THR A 199 -1.11 5.80 15.12
CA THR A 199 -1.76 5.98 16.43
C THR A 199 -3.03 6.83 16.33
N SER A 200 -2.99 7.94 15.61
CA SER A 200 -4.14 8.85 15.43
C SER A 200 -5.21 8.30 14.47
N LEU A 201 -4.90 7.26 13.71
CA LEU A 201 -5.80 6.64 12.72
C LEU A 201 -6.45 5.37 13.27
N ALA A 202 -5.81 4.72 14.22
CA ALA A 202 -6.27 3.48 14.83
C ALA A 202 -7.46 3.72 15.77
N ARG A 203 -8.32 2.71 15.89
CA ARG A 203 -9.50 2.72 16.74
C ARG A 203 -9.48 1.53 17.68
N ARG A 204 -10.14 1.65 18.83
CA ARG A 204 -10.47 0.48 19.64
C ARG A 204 -11.36 -0.48 18.85
N GLY A 205 -11.14 -1.76 19.00
CA GLY A 205 -11.92 -2.78 18.31
C GLY A 205 -11.58 -2.89 16.83
N GLU A 206 -12.58 -2.96 15.98
CA GLU A 206 -12.39 -3.22 14.56
C GLU A 206 -11.78 -2.05 13.80
N ASN A 207 -10.79 -2.36 12.98
CA ASN A 207 -10.10 -1.46 12.07
C ASN A 207 -10.08 -2.04 10.67
N VAL A 208 -10.11 -1.16 9.68
CA VAL A 208 -10.00 -1.51 8.25
C VAL A 208 -8.68 -1.00 7.72
N ILE A 209 -7.83 -1.92 7.26
CA ILE A 209 -6.62 -1.60 6.52
C ILE A 209 -6.86 -1.80 5.03
N ALA A 210 -6.41 -0.83 4.22
CA ALA A 210 -6.42 -0.91 2.78
C ALA A 210 -5.05 -0.51 2.24
N ILE A 211 -4.52 -1.29 1.29
CA ILE A 211 -3.21 -1.07 0.68
C ILE A 211 -3.37 -1.16 -0.84
N GLN A 212 -2.78 -0.22 -1.57
CA GLN A 212 -2.71 -0.30 -3.02
C GLN A 212 -1.25 -0.30 -3.45
N VAL A 213 -0.87 -1.32 -4.21
CA VAL A 213 0.49 -1.57 -4.67
C VAL A 213 0.54 -1.46 -6.19
N HIS A 214 1.39 -0.57 -6.68
CA HIS A 214 1.70 -0.44 -8.10
C HIS A 214 3.01 -1.18 -8.39
N ARG A 215 3.01 -2.06 -9.39
CA ARG A 215 4.18 -2.86 -9.74
C ARG A 215 5.35 -1.99 -10.14
N PHE A 216 5.09 -0.96 -10.95
CA PHE A 216 6.13 -0.09 -11.49
C PHE A 216 6.08 1.32 -10.90
N SER A 217 7.26 1.81 -10.57
CA SER A 217 7.56 3.18 -10.18
C SER A 217 8.92 3.58 -10.77
N ASP A 218 9.32 4.82 -10.58
CA ASP A 218 10.68 5.27 -10.95
C ASP A 218 11.79 4.44 -10.28
N GLY A 219 11.52 3.83 -9.11
CA GLY A 219 12.44 2.92 -8.44
C GLY A 219 12.84 1.72 -9.29
N ASN A 220 11.99 1.27 -10.24
CA ASN A 220 12.31 0.15 -11.11
C ASN A 220 13.56 0.39 -11.98
N TYR A 221 13.87 1.65 -12.28
CA TYR A 221 15.10 1.99 -13.02
C TYR A 221 16.39 1.71 -12.25
N LEU A 222 16.29 1.49 -10.93
CA LEU A 222 17.42 1.15 -10.06
C LEU A 222 17.32 -0.28 -9.50
N GLU A 223 16.11 -0.78 -9.27
CA GLU A 223 15.88 -1.98 -8.47
C GLU A 223 15.65 -3.25 -9.29
N CYS A 224 15.25 -3.11 -10.56
CA CYS A 224 14.83 -4.23 -11.40
C CYS A 224 15.88 -4.60 -12.46
N GLN A 225 17.10 -4.18 -12.29
CA GLN A 225 18.21 -4.54 -13.17
C GLN A 225 19.09 -5.58 -12.53
N ASP A 226 19.36 -6.61 -13.29
CA ASP A 226 20.27 -7.69 -12.94
C ASP A 226 21.27 -7.81 -14.11
N PHE A 227 22.29 -6.96 -14.08
CA PHE A 227 23.30 -6.93 -15.14
C PHE A 227 24.36 -7.98 -14.86
N TRP A 228 24.40 -8.95 -15.72
CA TRP A 228 25.44 -10.00 -15.81
C TRP A 228 26.31 -9.83 -17.03
#